data_eba73c6419716f8fe7721454f6692027
#
_entry.id   eba73c6419716f8fe7721454f6692027
#
_cell.length_a   1.000
_cell.length_b   1.000
_cell.length_c   1.000
_cell.angle_alpha   90.00
_cell.angle_beta   90.00
_cell.angle_gamma   90.00
#
_symmetry.space_group_name_H-M   'P 1'
#
loop_
_entity.id
_entity.type
_entity.pdbx_description
1 polymer ?
#
loop_
_entity_poly.entity_id
_entity_poly.type
_entity_poly.pdbx_seq_one_letter_code
_entity_poly.pdbx_strand_id
1 'polypeptide(L)'
;MGVPSRSDSICMHWLFRCAFLFTATQAFAAADLDTIGVTTLRIFEPSLTGATVRVAQPEASEAPGAWQVSPAAVGHPTSLFTWISSAGSASTFPNGLGVESFHADEVGRHFYGVAYGVAPGAAHVDSYEAGLFLNVTIPNQTAIPAKIVNQSFTLGTEDALNDRDYDRYAARYNVLFVSGAGNGGQVQSPATAYNGICVAVFGGSVGPTINGRAKPDIMAPSNLSSFSTPQVAGAAAILLQAAARGDGGSGSAADLADIRAVKALLLNGAQKPPGWTNSFSTPLDLRYGAGVLNVFQSYRQLRAGRQPSALSESIPLGSPHLPPPATNAIASRRGWDFATITSTLTSDGVRHYFFNVIGATNRSLTATLVWNRQQSQMSINDLDLFLYRVPDNALIASSTSVVDNVEHIVTNLPPGLYNLQVFKSGAPMKRVTTSETYALAFDFGPSQAPVFGPATLVAGQFITQLSGEPNQSYLIQASPALSTWATILTNSTSSAGTLAISLPATGTRFLRALELP
;
A
#
# COMPACT_ATOMS: atom_id res chain seq x y z
N MET A 1 -5.46 52.49 45.84
CA MET A 1 -6.30 51.32 45.50
C MET A 1 -6.00 50.96 44.07
N GLY A 2 -5.08 50.04 43.84
CA GLY A 2 -4.67 49.56 42.54
C GLY A 2 -5.10 48.11 42.38
N VAL A 3 -5.81 47.81 41.31
CA VAL A 3 -6.25 46.46 40.91
C VAL A 3 -5.08 45.75 40.21
N PRO A 4 -4.68 44.52 40.57
CA PRO A 4 -3.61 43.81 39.87
C PRO A 4 -4.12 43.24 38.57
N SER A 5 -3.34 43.38 37.49
CA SER A 5 -3.61 42.86 36.13
C SER A 5 -3.50 41.34 36.06
N ARG A 6 -4.55 40.71 35.52
CA ARG A 6 -4.61 39.26 35.19
C ARG A 6 -3.92 38.99 33.85
N SER A 7 -2.61 39.04 33.73
CA SER A 7 -1.94 38.74 32.46
C SER A 7 -0.91 37.58 32.51
N ASP A 8 -0.48 37.11 33.68
CA ASP A 8 0.65 36.17 33.74
C ASP A 8 0.29 34.71 33.95
N SER A 9 -0.99 34.38 34.23
CA SER A 9 -1.42 32.97 34.44
C SER A 9 -1.86 32.24 33.18
N ILE A 10 -2.10 32.93 32.08
CA ILE A 10 -2.62 32.31 30.84
C ILE A 10 -1.48 31.77 29.97
N CYS A 11 -0.30 32.37 29.99
CA CYS A 11 0.83 31.97 29.15
C CYS A 11 1.46 30.63 29.59
N MET A 12 1.50 30.36 30.90
CA MET A 12 2.12 29.15 31.45
C MET A 12 1.27 27.88 31.26
N HIS A 13 -0.06 28.02 31.20
CA HIS A 13 -0.95 26.90 30.90
C HIS A 13 -0.96 26.49 29.41
N TRP A 14 -0.67 27.42 28.51
CA TRP A 14 -0.57 27.15 27.08
C TRP A 14 0.72 26.41 26.72
N LEU A 15 1.85 26.76 27.33
CA LEU A 15 3.13 26.08 27.10
C LEU A 15 3.10 24.61 27.58
N PHE A 16 2.41 24.32 28.69
CA PHE A 16 2.25 22.94 29.16
C PHE A 16 1.31 22.11 28.29
N ARG A 17 0.26 22.68 27.72
CA ARG A 17 -0.64 21.99 26.80
C ARG A 17 0.01 21.71 25.44
N CYS A 18 0.80 22.61 24.90
CA CYS A 18 1.54 22.40 23.65
C CYS A 18 2.64 21.33 23.82
N ALA A 19 3.37 21.32 24.94
CA ALA A 19 4.41 20.30 25.18
C ALA A 19 3.81 18.89 25.36
N PHE A 20 2.64 18.77 25.99
CA PHE A 20 1.96 17.48 26.18
C PHE A 20 1.33 16.96 24.88
N LEU A 21 0.81 17.83 24.01
CA LEU A 21 0.33 17.47 22.68
C LEU A 21 1.47 16.99 21.78
N PHE A 22 2.64 17.64 21.82
CA PHE A 22 3.79 17.30 20.98
C PHE A 22 4.40 15.93 21.34
N THR A 23 4.50 15.60 22.62
CA THR A 23 4.98 14.28 23.05
C THR A 23 3.98 13.16 22.79
N ALA A 24 2.68 13.43 22.88
CA ALA A 24 1.63 12.45 22.55
C ALA A 24 1.58 12.15 21.05
N THR A 25 1.65 13.16 20.18
CA THR A 25 1.64 12.97 18.73
C THR A 25 2.87 12.19 18.23
N GLN A 26 4.06 12.41 18.77
CA GLN A 26 5.25 11.62 18.43
C GLN A 26 5.14 10.15 18.86
N ALA A 27 4.56 9.86 20.03
CA ALA A 27 4.35 8.49 20.48
C ALA A 27 3.32 7.74 19.63
N PHE A 28 2.24 8.39 19.21
CA PHE A 28 1.24 7.80 18.30
C PHE A 28 1.83 7.56 16.90
N ALA A 29 2.56 8.51 16.34
CA ALA A 29 3.16 8.37 15.01
C ALA A 29 4.25 7.28 14.97
N ALA A 30 5.02 7.07 16.04
CA ALA A 30 5.95 5.96 16.13
C ALA A 30 5.22 4.60 16.17
N ALA A 31 4.12 4.51 16.90
CA ALA A 31 3.27 3.31 16.92
C ALA A 31 2.63 3.02 15.55
N ASP A 32 2.31 4.06 14.78
CA ASP A 32 1.79 3.93 13.41
C ASP A 32 2.83 3.32 12.47
N LEU A 33 4.10 3.76 12.51
CA LEU A 33 5.18 3.18 11.71
C LEU A 33 5.43 1.71 12.02
N ASP A 34 5.30 1.30 13.27
CA ASP A 34 5.38 -0.11 13.68
C ASP A 34 4.20 -0.91 13.09
N THR A 35 2.98 -0.38 13.22
CA THR A 35 1.76 -1.03 12.74
C THR A 35 1.76 -1.23 11.23
N ILE A 36 2.22 -0.23 10.46
CA ILE A 36 2.28 -0.32 9.00
C ILE A 36 3.56 -0.99 8.48
N GLY A 37 4.39 -1.55 9.34
CA GLY A 37 5.56 -2.34 8.97
C GLY A 37 6.79 -1.55 8.50
N VAL A 38 6.78 -0.22 8.61
CA VAL A 38 7.91 0.64 8.21
C VAL A 38 9.11 0.41 9.11
N THR A 39 8.91 0.32 10.44
CA THR A 39 9.99 0.04 11.38
C THR A 39 10.65 -1.32 11.08
N THR A 40 9.83 -2.34 10.76
CA THR A 40 10.36 -3.65 10.36
C THR A 40 11.14 -3.53 9.06
N LEU A 41 10.63 -2.84 8.05
CA LEU A 41 11.33 -2.64 6.79
C LEU A 41 12.70 -1.97 6.99
N ARG A 42 12.76 -0.92 7.81
CA ARG A 42 14.00 -0.17 8.09
C ARG A 42 15.07 -1.00 8.82
N ILE A 43 14.69 -2.07 9.51
CA ILE A 43 15.65 -3.03 10.08
C ILE A 43 16.39 -3.77 8.97
N PHE A 44 15.72 -4.16 7.90
CA PHE A 44 16.29 -4.93 6.79
C PHE A 44 16.87 -4.04 5.70
N GLU A 45 16.20 -2.93 5.40
CA GLU A 45 16.48 -2.03 4.28
C GLU A 45 16.49 -0.57 4.75
N PRO A 46 17.46 -0.14 5.57
CA PRO A 46 17.48 1.21 6.16
C PRO A 46 17.62 2.33 5.11
N SER A 47 18.08 2.01 3.91
CA SER A 47 18.20 2.96 2.80
C SER A 47 16.89 3.19 2.02
N LEU A 48 15.83 2.40 2.28
CA LEU A 48 14.52 2.61 1.68
C LEU A 48 13.75 3.70 2.45
N THR A 49 13.92 4.92 1.98
CA THR A 49 13.38 6.15 2.60
C THR A 49 12.53 6.98 1.64
N GLY A 50 12.20 6.46 0.44
CA GLY A 50 11.56 7.21 -0.64
C GLY A 50 12.55 8.02 -1.48
N ALA A 51 13.87 7.81 -1.31
CA ALA A 51 14.90 8.52 -2.05
C ALA A 51 14.70 8.36 -3.56
N THR A 52 15.07 9.39 -4.32
CA THR A 52 14.90 9.52 -5.78
C THR A 52 13.46 9.76 -6.25
N VAL A 53 12.46 9.71 -5.37
CA VAL A 53 11.06 9.93 -5.74
C VAL A 53 10.64 11.38 -5.46
N ARG A 54 10.25 12.09 -6.52
CA ARG A 54 9.62 13.42 -6.41
C ARG A 54 8.13 13.25 -6.13
N VAL A 55 7.63 14.01 -5.16
CA VAL A 55 6.24 13.92 -4.68
C VAL A 55 5.54 15.27 -4.77
N ALA A 56 4.22 15.26 -4.81
CA ALA A 56 3.41 16.47 -4.72
C ALA A 56 2.42 16.38 -3.56
N GLN A 57 2.18 17.53 -2.95
CA GLN A 57 1.23 17.73 -1.86
C GLN A 57 0.34 18.92 -2.16
N PRO A 58 -0.75 18.74 -2.91
CA PRO A 58 -1.81 19.74 -2.99
C PRO A 58 -2.57 19.83 -1.67
N GLU A 59 -2.77 21.07 -1.16
CA GLU A 59 -3.46 21.33 0.10
C GLU A 59 -4.60 22.32 -0.08
N ALA A 60 -5.75 21.99 0.50
CA ALA A 60 -6.86 22.91 0.65
C ALA A 60 -6.55 23.92 1.77
N SER A 61 -6.86 25.19 1.55
CA SER A 61 -6.61 26.23 2.57
C SER A 61 -7.48 26.01 3.80
N GLU A 62 -6.88 25.83 4.97
CA GLU A 62 -7.59 25.75 6.27
C GLU A 62 -8.05 27.13 6.78
N ALA A 63 -7.40 28.20 6.30
CA ALA A 63 -7.75 29.60 6.48
C ALA A 63 -7.34 30.37 5.21
N PRO A 64 -7.78 31.62 4.98
CA PRO A 64 -7.43 32.38 3.78
C PRO A 64 -5.92 32.38 3.50
N GLY A 65 -5.50 31.70 2.40
CA GLY A 65 -4.11 31.56 1.97
C GLY A 65 -3.25 30.56 2.76
N ALA A 66 -3.78 29.88 3.77
CA ALA A 66 -3.04 28.92 4.60
C ALA A 66 -3.08 27.51 3.97
N TRP A 67 -2.10 27.22 3.11
CA TRP A 67 -1.97 25.94 2.41
C TRP A 67 -0.51 25.46 2.31
N GLN A 68 0.46 26.30 2.68
CA GLN A 68 1.88 25.96 2.50
C GLN A 68 2.41 25.08 3.64
N VAL A 69 3.21 24.08 3.26
CA VAL A 69 4.01 23.34 4.23
C VAL A 69 5.25 24.13 4.60
N SER A 70 5.56 24.18 5.91
CA SER A 70 6.77 24.79 6.45
C SER A 70 7.92 23.75 6.46
N PRO A 71 9.06 24.03 5.79
CA PRO A 71 10.22 23.14 5.82
C PRO A 71 10.70 22.81 7.24
N ALA A 72 10.70 23.83 8.11
CA ALA A 72 11.12 23.66 9.50
C ALA A 72 10.17 22.74 10.29
N ALA A 73 8.87 22.81 10.04
CA ALA A 73 7.86 21.99 10.73
C ALA A 73 8.02 20.50 10.41
N VAL A 74 8.51 20.16 9.22
CA VAL A 74 8.75 18.77 8.77
C VAL A 74 10.22 18.34 8.90
N GLY A 75 11.10 19.24 9.36
CA GLY A 75 12.53 18.96 9.63
C GLY A 75 13.40 18.90 8.37
N HIS A 76 13.01 19.54 7.28
CA HIS A 76 13.73 19.53 6.01
C HIS A 76 14.28 20.91 5.63
N PRO A 77 15.33 20.97 4.79
CA PRO A 77 15.81 22.24 4.24
C PRO A 77 14.80 22.80 3.22
N THR A 78 14.73 24.13 3.10
CA THR A 78 13.84 24.83 2.15
C THR A 78 14.10 24.39 0.69
N SER A 79 15.32 24.02 0.35
CA SER A 79 15.70 23.57 -0.99
C SER A 79 14.99 22.27 -1.45
N LEU A 80 14.37 21.52 -0.52
CA LEU A 80 13.55 20.36 -0.85
C LEU A 80 12.23 20.75 -1.52
N PHE A 81 11.78 22.03 -1.39
CA PHE A 81 10.41 22.44 -1.71
C PHE A 81 10.32 23.39 -2.89
N THR A 82 9.21 23.26 -3.62
CA THR A 82 8.67 24.29 -4.51
C THR A 82 7.21 24.53 -4.17
N TRP A 83 6.82 25.76 -3.85
CA TRP A 83 5.42 26.15 -3.62
C TRP A 83 4.83 26.67 -4.92
N ILE A 84 3.61 26.23 -5.26
CA ILE A 84 2.98 26.47 -6.56
C ILE A 84 1.52 26.86 -6.37
N SER A 85 1.13 28.02 -6.85
CA SER A 85 -0.24 28.53 -6.85
C SER A 85 -0.59 29.18 -8.18
N SER A 86 -1.82 29.66 -8.31
CA SER A 86 -2.27 30.44 -9.46
C SER A 86 -1.48 31.74 -9.68
N ALA A 87 -0.81 32.25 -8.62
CA ALA A 87 0.05 33.45 -8.69
C ALA A 87 1.49 33.15 -9.13
N GLY A 88 1.86 31.86 -9.31
CA GLY A 88 3.19 31.46 -9.76
C GLY A 88 3.83 30.40 -8.87
N SER A 89 5.17 30.37 -8.84
CA SER A 89 5.96 29.44 -8.03
C SER A 89 7.06 30.15 -7.23
N ALA A 90 7.41 29.56 -6.08
CA ALA A 90 8.48 30.03 -5.20
C ALA A 90 9.33 28.86 -4.69
N SER A 91 10.63 29.11 -4.48
CA SER A 91 11.60 28.19 -3.88
C SER A 91 12.14 28.64 -2.53
N THR A 92 11.54 29.72 -1.97
CA THR A 92 11.87 30.25 -0.64
C THR A 92 10.67 30.15 0.29
N PHE A 93 10.93 30.10 1.60
CA PHE A 93 9.88 30.12 2.62
C PHE A 93 10.33 31.01 3.79
N PRO A 94 9.46 31.88 4.32
CA PRO A 94 8.14 32.19 3.80
C PRO A 94 8.18 32.86 2.43
N ASN A 95 7.05 32.87 1.70
CA ASN A 95 6.93 33.49 0.38
C ASN A 95 5.57 34.23 0.23
N GLY A 96 5.38 34.94 -0.88
CA GLY A 96 4.17 35.73 -1.12
C GLY A 96 2.99 34.97 -1.75
N LEU A 97 3.09 33.64 -1.95
CA LEU A 97 2.04 32.85 -2.60
C LEU A 97 0.96 32.37 -1.64
N GLY A 98 1.27 32.32 -0.34
CA GLY A 98 0.39 31.89 0.72
C GLY A 98 1.08 31.96 2.08
N VAL A 99 0.48 31.34 3.08
CA VAL A 99 1.03 31.23 4.44
C VAL A 99 1.05 29.78 4.90
N GLU A 100 1.84 29.50 5.94
CA GLU A 100 1.94 28.18 6.60
C GLU A 100 0.56 27.67 7.02
N SER A 101 0.33 26.38 6.83
CA SER A 101 -0.85 25.66 7.27
C SER A 101 -0.44 24.55 8.23
N PHE A 102 -1.04 24.54 9.41
CA PHE A 102 -0.83 23.45 10.38
C PHE A 102 -1.23 22.08 9.78
N HIS A 103 -2.32 22.05 9.00
CA HIS A 103 -2.77 20.83 8.33
C HIS A 103 -1.74 20.35 7.32
N ALA A 104 -1.19 21.24 6.47
CA ALA A 104 -0.15 20.89 5.50
C ALA A 104 1.12 20.36 6.18
N ASP A 105 1.50 20.94 7.32
CA ASP A 105 2.64 20.50 8.12
C ASP A 105 2.42 19.10 8.69
N GLU A 106 1.26 18.81 9.26
CA GLU A 106 0.95 17.46 9.80
C GLU A 106 0.91 16.42 8.68
N VAL A 107 0.31 16.72 7.52
CA VAL A 107 0.35 15.85 6.34
C VAL A 107 1.81 15.58 5.93
N GLY A 108 2.63 16.63 5.81
CA GLY A 108 4.06 16.51 5.47
C GLY A 108 4.85 15.69 6.50
N ARG A 109 4.56 15.86 7.80
CA ARG A 109 5.19 15.07 8.89
C ARG A 109 4.95 13.59 8.72
N HIS A 110 3.74 13.16 8.38
CA HIS A 110 3.39 11.74 8.15
C HIS A 110 3.92 11.21 6.81
N PHE A 111 4.09 12.04 5.81
CA PHE A 111 4.55 11.67 4.48
C PHE A 111 6.08 11.53 4.42
N TYR A 112 6.75 12.66 4.48
CA TYR A 112 8.21 12.79 4.29
C TYR A 112 8.92 13.42 5.48
N GLY A 113 8.24 13.75 6.56
CA GLY A 113 8.88 14.37 7.73
C GLY A 113 10.02 13.53 8.30
N VAL A 114 11.11 14.20 8.72
CA VAL A 114 12.33 13.53 9.20
C VAL A 114 12.08 12.70 10.45
N ALA A 115 11.20 13.14 11.36
CA ALA A 115 10.99 12.50 12.65
C ALA A 115 10.21 11.19 12.54
N TYR A 116 9.11 11.16 11.79
CA TYR A 116 8.21 10.02 11.70
C TYR A 116 7.50 9.84 10.35
N GLY A 117 7.97 10.53 9.32
CA GLY A 117 7.47 10.33 7.96
C GLY A 117 7.81 8.93 7.44
N VAL A 118 6.94 8.40 6.60
CA VAL A 118 7.15 7.10 5.96
C VAL A 118 8.27 7.17 4.93
N ALA A 119 8.36 8.27 4.18
CA ALA A 119 9.35 8.49 3.11
C ALA A 119 10.26 9.73 3.36
N PRO A 120 11.04 9.77 4.46
CA PRO A 120 11.81 10.96 4.85
C PRO A 120 12.93 11.33 3.86
N GLY A 121 13.23 10.48 2.90
CA GLY A 121 14.23 10.72 1.86
C GLY A 121 13.66 11.21 0.54
N ALA A 122 12.39 11.63 0.46
CA ALA A 122 11.79 12.13 -0.77
C ALA A 122 12.71 13.13 -1.49
N ALA A 123 12.86 12.99 -2.81
CA ALA A 123 13.85 13.74 -3.57
C ALA A 123 13.48 15.22 -3.74
N HIS A 124 12.19 15.52 -3.81
CA HIS A 124 11.64 16.86 -3.90
C HIS A 124 10.14 16.86 -3.58
N VAL A 125 9.64 17.95 -3.03
CA VAL A 125 8.23 18.17 -2.68
C VAL A 125 7.68 19.36 -3.44
N ASP A 126 6.69 19.12 -4.31
CA ASP A 126 5.90 20.17 -4.92
C ASP A 126 4.67 20.44 -4.05
N SER A 127 4.68 21.54 -3.30
CA SER A 127 3.55 21.98 -2.47
C SER A 127 2.62 22.84 -3.34
N TYR A 128 1.41 22.34 -3.61
CA TYR A 128 0.43 23.01 -4.46
C TYR A 128 -0.72 23.62 -3.64
N GLU A 129 -1.19 24.78 -4.08
CA GLU A 129 -2.54 25.23 -3.74
C GLU A 129 -3.56 24.30 -4.41
N ALA A 130 -4.48 23.69 -3.63
CA ALA A 130 -5.45 22.74 -4.17
C ALA A 130 -6.37 23.38 -5.23
N GLY A 131 -6.70 24.67 -5.12
CA GLY A 131 -7.51 25.39 -6.10
C GLY A 131 -6.88 25.38 -7.50
N LEU A 132 -5.58 25.68 -7.62
CA LEU A 132 -4.85 25.55 -8.88
C LEU A 132 -4.83 24.09 -9.38
N PHE A 133 -4.56 23.17 -8.48
CA PHE A 133 -4.42 21.75 -8.84
C PHE A 133 -5.72 21.17 -9.39
N LEU A 134 -6.83 21.39 -8.68
CA LEU A 134 -8.17 20.88 -9.01
C LEU A 134 -8.78 21.54 -10.25
N ASN A 135 -8.63 22.86 -10.40
CA ASN A 135 -9.37 23.63 -11.40
C ASN A 135 -8.57 23.88 -12.69
N VAL A 136 -7.24 23.69 -12.64
CA VAL A 136 -6.37 23.98 -13.80
C VAL A 136 -5.50 22.78 -14.16
N THR A 137 -4.71 22.26 -13.20
CA THR A 137 -3.72 21.22 -13.49
C THR A 137 -4.38 19.92 -13.97
N ILE A 138 -5.36 19.41 -13.22
CA ILE A 138 -6.06 18.16 -13.55
C ILE A 138 -6.98 18.30 -14.77
N PRO A 139 -7.91 19.27 -14.86
CA PRO A 139 -8.78 19.39 -16.02
C PRO A 139 -8.04 19.63 -17.34
N ASN A 140 -6.99 20.47 -17.33
CA ASN A 140 -6.19 20.76 -18.50
C ASN A 140 -5.14 19.70 -18.81
N GLN A 141 -5.02 18.66 -17.98
CA GLN A 141 -4.04 17.59 -18.16
C GLN A 141 -2.60 18.15 -18.24
N THR A 142 -2.26 19.12 -17.41
CA THR A 142 -0.93 19.74 -17.36
C THR A 142 0.04 18.81 -16.63
N ALA A 143 1.08 18.34 -17.31
CA ALA A 143 2.06 17.42 -16.74
C ALA A 143 2.78 18.02 -15.53
N ILE A 144 2.96 17.21 -14.47
CA ILE A 144 3.78 17.55 -13.30
C ILE A 144 4.96 16.58 -13.20
N PRO A 145 6.08 16.98 -12.58
CA PRO A 145 7.23 16.09 -12.44
C PRO A 145 7.09 15.05 -11.32
N ALA A 146 6.13 15.22 -10.41
CA ALA A 146 5.89 14.28 -9.31
C ALA A 146 5.33 12.95 -9.80
N LYS A 147 5.73 11.85 -9.15
CA LYS A 147 5.22 10.49 -9.42
C LYS A 147 4.11 10.08 -8.47
N ILE A 148 4.05 10.69 -7.29
CA ILE A 148 3.04 10.45 -6.27
C ILE A 148 2.45 11.79 -5.86
N VAL A 149 1.14 11.86 -5.78
CA VAL A 149 0.39 13.02 -5.32
C VAL A 149 -0.42 12.62 -4.09
N ASN A 150 -0.13 13.21 -2.95
CA ASN A 150 -0.91 13.07 -1.73
C ASN A 150 -2.01 14.12 -1.67
N GLN A 151 -3.25 13.70 -1.50
CA GLN A 151 -4.40 14.60 -1.40
C GLN A 151 -5.18 14.33 -0.10
N SER A 152 -4.88 15.12 0.91
CA SER A 152 -5.52 15.04 2.24
C SER A 152 -6.73 15.94 2.36
N PHE A 153 -7.54 16.02 1.30
CA PHE A 153 -8.81 16.75 1.24
C PHE A 153 -9.85 15.99 0.42
N THR A 154 -11.11 16.39 0.54
CA THR A 154 -12.23 15.84 -0.23
C THR A 154 -13.06 16.97 -0.86
N LEU A 155 -13.87 16.62 -1.89
CA LEU A 155 -14.78 17.56 -2.55
C LEU A 155 -16.16 17.65 -1.89
N GLY A 156 -16.36 16.96 -0.75
CA GLY A 156 -17.64 16.92 -0.03
C GLY A 156 -18.67 15.96 -0.59
N THR A 157 -18.49 15.48 -1.81
CA THR A 157 -19.36 14.50 -2.49
C THR A 157 -18.58 13.71 -3.54
N GLU A 158 -19.17 12.64 -4.04
CA GLU A 158 -18.66 11.95 -5.23
C GLU A 158 -18.97 12.75 -6.50
N ASP A 159 -17.97 12.98 -7.35
CA ASP A 159 -18.07 13.68 -8.63
C ASP A 159 -17.43 12.84 -9.75
N ALA A 160 -18.28 12.21 -10.55
CA ALA A 160 -17.84 11.31 -11.61
C ALA A 160 -17.04 12.00 -12.75
N LEU A 161 -17.24 13.30 -12.96
CA LEU A 161 -16.48 14.06 -13.98
C LEU A 161 -15.07 14.35 -13.46
N ASN A 162 -14.97 14.79 -12.22
CA ASN A 162 -13.69 14.98 -11.54
C ASN A 162 -12.91 13.66 -11.50
N ASP A 163 -13.51 12.57 -11.04
CA ASP A 163 -12.88 11.25 -10.99
C ASP A 163 -12.35 10.80 -12.36
N ARG A 164 -13.11 11.08 -13.43
CA ARG A 164 -12.67 10.76 -14.80
C ARG A 164 -11.45 11.55 -15.22
N ASP A 165 -11.37 12.82 -14.88
CA ASP A 165 -10.22 13.66 -15.23
C ASP A 165 -8.97 13.22 -14.46
N TYR A 166 -9.11 12.79 -13.20
CA TYR A 166 -8.05 12.13 -12.44
C TYR A 166 -7.60 10.82 -13.07
N ASP A 167 -8.53 9.96 -13.49
CA ASP A 167 -8.21 8.68 -14.15
C ASP A 167 -7.48 8.88 -15.47
N ARG A 168 -7.92 9.85 -16.28
CA ARG A 168 -7.22 10.22 -17.51
C ARG A 168 -5.81 10.71 -17.25
N TYR A 169 -5.64 11.54 -16.22
CA TYR A 169 -4.34 12.07 -15.82
C TYR A 169 -3.41 10.96 -15.36
N ALA A 170 -3.88 10.11 -14.45
CA ALA A 170 -3.14 8.97 -13.93
C ALA A 170 -2.69 8.00 -15.05
N ALA A 171 -3.62 7.64 -15.96
CA ALA A 171 -3.32 6.76 -17.09
C ALA A 171 -2.37 7.39 -18.12
N ARG A 172 -2.44 8.73 -18.32
CA ARG A 172 -1.61 9.45 -19.29
C ARG A 172 -0.18 9.63 -18.81
N TYR A 173 0.01 10.00 -17.56
CA TYR A 173 1.30 10.43 -17.02
C TYR A 173 1.94 9.41 -16.06
N ASN A 174 1.24 8.31 -15.79
CA ASN A 174 1.68 7.32 -14.81
C ASN A 174 1.99 7.98 -13.45
N VAL A 175 1.03 8.77 -12.95
CA VAL A 175 1.08 9.48 -11.66
C VAL A 175 0.08 8.83 -10.72
N LEU A 176 0.53 8.41 -9.54
CA LEU A 176 -0.32 7.81 -8.53
C LEU A 176 -0.91 8.87 -7.63
N PHE A 177 -2.23 9.01 -7.65
CA PHE A 177 -2.99 9.80 -6.69
C PHE A 177 -3.33 8.94 -5.47
N VAL A 178 -2.98 9.43 -4.29
CA VAL A 178 -3.33 8.83 -3.00
C VAL A 178 -4.20 9.85 -2.27
N SER A 179 -5.47 9.53 -2.10
CA SER A 179 -6.48 10.50 -1.67
C SER A 179 -7.27 9.99 -0.46
N GLY A 180 -7.53 10.87 0.50
CA GLY A 180 -8.28 10.54 1.71
C GLY A 180 -9.75 10.27 1.42
N ALA A 181 -10.29 9.19 1.97
CA ALA A 181 -11.69 8.78 1.81
C ALA A 181 -12.68 9.77 2.45
N GLY A 182 -12.23 10.54 3.44
CA GLY A 182 -13.04 11.40 4.30
C GLY A 182 -13.14 10.85 5.73
N ASN A 183 -13.69 11.67 6.64
CA ASN A 183 -13.69 11.40 8.08
C ASN A 183 -15.08 11.00 8.62
N GLY A 184 -15.97 10.54 7.76
CA GLY A 184 -17.33 10.07 8.08
C GLY A 184 -18.25 10.12 6.88
N GLY A 185 -19.39 9.39 6.94
CA GLY A 185 -20.33 9.26 5.83
C GLY A 185 -19.80 8.40 4.68
N GLN A 186 -20.15 8.75 3.46
CA GLN A 186 -19.71 8.03 2.25
C GLN A 186 -18.36 8.53 1.76
N VAL A 187 -17.63 7.66 1.06
CA VAL A 187 -16.40 8.02 0.35
C VAL A 187 -16.65 9.14 -0.67
N GLN A 188 -15.66 10.04 -0.86
CA GLN A 188 -15.82 11.27 -1.63
C GLN A 188 -14.71 11.42 -2.67
N SER A 189 -14.99 12.15 -3.76
CA SER A 189 -13.96 12.52 -4.74
C SER A 189 -12.91 13.48 -4.10
N PRO A 190 -11.66 13.44 -4.57
CA PRO A 190 -11.14 12.66 -5.71
C PRO A 190 -10.76 11.21 -5.36
N ALA A 191 -10.98 10.76 -4.11
CA ALA A 191 -10.60 9.41 -3.67
C ALA A 191 -11.42 8.31 -4.37
N THR A 192 -12.60 8.63 -4.92
CA THR A 192 -13.46 7.70 -5.65
C THR A 192 -12.98 7.42 -7.09
N ALA A 193 -11.93 8.07 -7.60
CA ALA A 193 -11.34 7.75 -8.89
C ALA A 193 -10.84 6.28 -8.96
N TYR A 194 -10.92 5.65 -10.14
CA TYR A 194 -10.50 4.26 -10.35
C TYR A 194 -8.99 4.07 -10.20
N ASN A 195 -8.21 4.95 -10.85
CA ASN A 195 -6.78 4.79 -11.04
C ASN A 195 -5.94 5.28 -9.84
N GLY A 196 -6.59 5.94 -8.86
CA GLY A 196 -5.97 6.34 -7.60
C GLY A 196 -6.11 5.30 -6.50
N ILE A 197 -5.61 5.65 -5.31
CA ILE A 197 -5.79 4.90 -4.07
C ILE A 197 -6.63 5.73 -3.09
N CYS A 198 -7.79 5.20 -2.72
CA CYS A 198 -8.66 5.75 -1.69
C CYS A 198 -8.22 5.24 -0.31
N VAL A 199 -7.85 6.13 0.60
CA VAL A 199 -7.32 5.77 1.90
C VAL A 199 -8.32 6.05 3.02
N ALA A 200 -8.70 5.00 3.74
CA ALA A 200 -9.56 5.08 4.92
C ALA A 200 -8.77 5.31 6.23
N VAL A 201 -9.54 5.64 7.25
CA VAL A 201 -9.16 5.64 8.65
C VAL A 201 -10.21 4.89 9.47
N PHE A 202 -9.88 4.39 10.66
CA PHE A 202 -10.87 3.77 11.54
C PHE A 202 -12.00 4.75 11.89
N GLY A 203 -13.26 4.33 11.61
CA GLY A 203 -14.44 5.17 11.84
C GLY A 203 -14.61 6.32 10.84
N GLY A 204 -13.80 6.38 9.77
CA GLY A 204 -13.93 7.35 8.70
C GLY A 204 -15.03 7.02 7.69
N SER A 205 -14.93 7.62 6.50
CA SER A 205 -15.89 7.38 5.41
C SER A 205 -15.84 5.95 4.89
N VAL A 206 -17.01 5.45 4.47
CA VAL A 206 -17.21 4.07 4.00
C VAL A 206 -17.81 4.03 2.60
N GLY A 207 -17.62 2.91 1.92
CA GLY A 207 -18.28 2.61 0.67
C GLY A 207 -19.71 2.04 0.83
N PRO A 208 -20.32 1.62 -0.28
CA PRO A 208 -19.78 1.69 -1.64
C PRO A 208 -19.88 3.11 -2.22
N THR A 209 -19.23 3.35 -3.38
CA THR A 209 -19.46 4.55 -4.20
C THR A 209 -20.89 4.54 -4.77
N ILE A 210 -21.31 5.67 -5.36
CA ILE A 210 -22.66 5.81 -5.95
C ILE A 210 -22.92 4.73 -7.03
N ASN A 211 -21.89 4.35 -7.78
CA ASN A 211 -21.99 3.29 -8.79
C ASN A 211 -21.66 1.88 -8.28
N GLY A 212 -21.58 1.69 -6.97
CA GLY A 212 -21.46 0.39 -6.31
C GLY A 212 -20.05 -0.17 -6.16
N ARG A 213 -19.00 0.62 -6.49
CA ARG A 213 -17.60 0.16 -6.33
C ARG A 213 -17.21 -0.02 -4.87
N ALA A 214 -16.39 -1.02 -4.61
CA ALA A 214 -15.82 -1.31 -3.31
C ALA A 214 -14.67 -0.32 -2.99
N LYS A 215 -15.01 0.78 -2.35
CA LYS A 215 -14.08 1.75 -1.79
C LYS A 215 -14.28 1.81 -0.27
N PRO A 216 -13.27 2.19 0.52
CA PRO A 216 -11.90 2.59 0.16
C PRO A 216 -11.07 1.45 -0.42
N ASP A 217 -9.86 1.76 -0.96
CA ASP A 217 -8.93 0.74 -1.44
C ASP A 217 -8.10 0.13 -0.29
N ILE A 218 -7.67 0.94 0.67
CA ILE A 218 -6.80 0.54 1.80
C ILE A 218 -7.01 1.48 2.98
N MET A 219 -6.58 1.07 4.17
CA MET A 219 -6.54 1.96 5.32
C MET A 219 -5.14 2.06 5.93
N ALA A 220 -4.88 3.15 6.66
CA ALA A 220 -3.73 3.26 7.53
C ALA A 220 -4.14 3.83 8.90
N PRO A 221 -3.39 3.54 9.98
CA PRO A 221 -3.73 4.00 11.31
C PRO A 221 -3.60 5.52 11.42
N SER A 222 -4.60 6.18 11.93
CA SER A 222 -4.60 7.57 12.37
C SER A 222 -5.95 7.90 13.01
N ASN A 223 -6.13 9.17 13.43
CA ASN A 223 -7.41 9.71 13.86
C ASN A 223 -8.21 10.42 12.74
N LEU A 224 -7.54 10.76 11.63
CA LEU A 224 -8.14 11.41 10.45
C LEU A 224 -7.59 10.80 9.16
N SER A 225 -8.42 10.72 8.13
CA SER A 225 -8.00 10.27 6.80
C SER A 225 -6.90 11.17 6.22
N SER A 226 -6.87 12.45 6.58
CA SER A 226 -5.80 13.38 6.20
C SER A 226 -4.39 12.92 6.62
N PHE A 227 -4.27 12.14 7.69
CA PHE A 227 -2.99 11.67 8.22
C PHE A 227 -2.74 10.18 7.93
N SER A 228 -3.76 9.42 7.59
CA SER A 228 -3.63 8.06 7.02
C SER A 228 -3.13 8.11 5.57
N THR A 229 -3.62 9.06 4.79
CA THR A 229 -3.31 9.20 3.34
C THR A 229 -1.80 9.35 3.08
N PRO A 230 -1.08 10.27 3.75
CA PRO A 230 0.36 10.45 3.53
C PRO A 230 1.19 9.23 3.95
N GLN A 231 0.72 8.38 4.84
CA GLN A 231 1.40 7.11 5.16
C GLN A 231 1.38 6.17 3.95
N VAL A 232 0.25 6.07 3.24
CA VAL A 232 0.13 5.26 2.02
C VAL A 232 0.92 5.88 0.87
N ALA A 233 0.91 7.21 0.72
CA ALA A 233 1.72 7.92 -0.27
C ALA A 233 3.23 7.69 -0.04
N GLY A 234 3.67 7.72 1.22
CA GLY A 234 5.04 7.39 1.60
C GLY A 234 5.42 5.94 1.31
N ALA A 235 4.51 4.99 1.56
CA ALA A 235 4.70 3.59 1.22
C ALA A 235 4.87 3.39 -0.30
N ALA A 236 4.09 4.09 -1.12
CA ALA A 236 4.24 4.08 -2.57
C ALA A 236 5.62 4.62 -2.99
N ALA A 237 6.11 5.70 -2.35
CA ALA A 237 7.46 6.24 -2.62
C ALA A 237 8.57 5.23 -2.29
N ILE A 238 8.45 4.50 -1.19
CA ILE A 238 9.37 3.41 -0.84
C ILE A 238 9.38 2.33 -1.93
N LEU A 239 8.21 1.89 -2.41
CA LEU A 239 8.14 0.86 -3.46
C LEU A 239 8.71 1.35 -4.79
N LEU A 240 8.49 2.61 -5.17
CA LEU A 240 9.10 3.21 -6.37
C LEU A 240 10.63 3.30 -6.26
N GLN A 241 11.17 3.66 -5.08
CA GLN A 241 12.61 3.61 -4.84
C GLN A 241 13.14 2.18 -4.96
N ALA A 242 12.47 1.20 -4.36
CA ALA A 242 12.85 -0.21 -4.45
C ALA A 242 12.84 -0.71 -5.91
N ALA A 243 11.83 -0.32 -6.69
CA ALA A 243 11.74 -0.61 -8.12
C ALA A 243 12.94 -0.01 -8.91
N ALA A 244 13.25 1.26 -8.68
CA ALA A 244 14.36 1.96 -9.30
C ALA A 244 15.73 1.35 -8.92
N ARG A 245 15.86 0.82 -7.70
CA ARG A 245 17.02 0.09 -7.20
C ARG A 245 17.17 -1.30 -7.85
N GLY A 246 16.14 -1.81 -8.49
CA GLY A 246 16.11 -3.13 -9.12
C GLY A 246 15.78 -4.29 -8.19
N ASP A 247 15.17 -4.02 -7.03
CA ASP A 247 14.85 -5.04 -6.01
C ASP A 247 13.87 -6.09 -6.51
N GLY A 248 13.04 -5.76 -7.50
CA GLY A 248 12.08 -6.69 -8.11
C GLY A 248 12.67 -7.61 -9.19
N GLY A 249 14.00 -7.59 -9.37
CA GLY A 249 14.69 -8.40 -10.35
C GLY A 249 15.11 -7.60 -11.60
N SER A 250 15.98 -8.19 -12.39
CA SER A 250 16.53 -7.55 -13.59
C SER A 250 15.43 -7.23 -14.62
N GLY A 251 15.43 -6.00 -15.13
CA GLY A 251 14.49 -5.55 -16.17
C GLY A 251 13.07 -5.20 -15.66
N SER A 252 12.80 -5.31 -14.36
CA SER A 252 11.45 -5.11 -13.79
C SER A 252 11.13 -3.66 -13.39
N ALA A 253 12.11 -2.76 -13.38
CA ALA A 253 11.97 -1.42 -12.82
C ALA A 253 10.85 -0.60 -13.49
N ALA A 254 10.69 -0.69 -14.82
CA ALA A 254 9.65 0.03 -15.56
C ALA A 254 8.24 -0.47 -15.23
N ASP A 255 8.06 -1.80 -15.17
CA ASP A 255 6.78 -2.43 -14.83
C ASP A 255 6.38 -2.12 -13.39
N LEU A 256 7.34 -2.16 -12.45
CA LEU A 256 7.13 -1.82 -11.04
C LEU A 256 6.92 -0.32 -10.78
N ALA A 257 7.39 0.55 -11.70
CA ALA A 257 7.10 1.98 -11.64
C ALA A 257 5.72 2.35 -12.17
N ASP A 258 4.95 1.39 -12.69
CA ASP A 258 3.57 1.60 -13.10
C ASP A 258 2.64 1.67 -11.86
N ILE A 259 1.70 2.61 -11.90
CA ILE A 259 0.76 2.84 -10.77
C ILE A 259 -0.07 1.61 -10.42
N ARG A 260 -0.38 0.74 -11.41
CA ARG A 260 -1.11 -0.52 -11.20
C ARG A 260 -0.30 -1.50 -10.36
N ALA A 261 1.01 -1.62 -10.64
CA ALA A 261 1.91 -2.50 -9.88
C ALA A 261 2.07 -2.02 -8.43
N VAL A 262 2.29 -0.72 -8.22
CA VAL A 262 2.37 -0.12 -6.89
C VAL A 262 1.08 -0.36 -6.12
N LYS A 263 -0.09 -0.08 -6.74
CA LYS A 263 -1.40 -0.29 -6.13
C LYS A 263 -1.63 -1.76 -5.79
N ALA A 264 -1.37 -2.69 -6.71
CA ALA A 264 -1.53 -4.13 -6.48
C ALA A 264 -0.69 -4.63 -5.30
N LEU A 265 0.59 -4.22 -5.22
CA LEU A 265 1.50 -4.59 -4.12
C LEU A 265 1.05 -4.04 -2.77
N LEU A 266 0.59 -2.77 -2.71
CA LEU A 266 0.10 -2.16 -1.48
C LEU A 266 -1.16 -2.86 -0.97
N LEU A 267 -2.12 -3.11 -1.86
CA LEU A 267 -3.38 -3.77 -1.51
C LEU A 267 -3.16 -5.23 -1.10
N ASN A 268 -2.32 -5.96 -1.84
CA ASN A 268 -2.07 -7.37 -1.54
C ASN A 268 -1.28 -7.56 -0.24
N GLY A 269 -0.39 -6.61 0.09
CA GLY A 269 0.37 -6.60 1.34
C GLY A 269 -0.43 -6.20 2.57
N ALA A 270 -1.64 -5.67 2.42
CA ALA A 270 -2.44 -5.15 3.52
C ALA A 270 -2.91 -6.25 4.49
N GLN A 271 -2.81 -5.97 5.79
CA GLN A 271 -3.20 -6.87 6.86
C GLN A 271 -4.70 -6.77 7.16
N LYS A 272 -5.38 -7.90 7.20
CA LYS A 272 -6.82 -7.94 7.45
C LYS A 272 -7.13 -7.68 8.93
N PRO A 273 -7.82 -6.57 9.30
CA PRO A 273 -8.22 -6.32 10.68
C PRO A 273 -9.38 -7.23 11.09
N PRO A 274 -9.65 -7.40 12.39
CA PRO A 274 -10.82 -8.12 12.87
C PRO A 274 -12.11 -7.56 12.27
N GLY A 275 -12.99 -8.46 11.79
CA GLY A 275 -14.25 -8.09 11.14
C GLY A 275 -14.12 -7.63 9.69
N TRP A 276 -12.94 -7.76 9.06
CA TRP A 276 -12.77 -7.57 7.63
C TRP A 276 -13.54 -8.63 6.83
N THR A 277 -14.22 -8.20 5.77
CA THR A 277 -15.02 -9.09 4.91
C THR A 277 -14.96 -8.64 3.46
N ASN A 278 -15.07 -9.59 2.54
CA ASN A 278 -15.31 -9.35 1.12
C ASN A 278 -16.20 -10.44 0.52
N SER A 279 -16.55 -10.29 -0.75
CA SER A 279 -17.28 -11.30 -1.51
C SER A 279 -16.77 -11.36 -2.96
N PHE A 280 -17.27 -12.31 -3.74
CA PHE A 280 -16.91 -12.42 -5.15
C PHE A 280 -17.33 -11.18 -5.98
N SER A 281 -18.37 -10.44 -5.57
CA SER A 281 -18.86 -9.22 -6.23
C SER A 281 -18.49 -7.92 -5.52
N THR A 282 -17.87 -7.99 -4.36
CA THR A 282 -17.39 -6.85 -3.57
C THR A 282 -15.98 -7.18 -3.11
N PRO A 283 -14.98 -6.91 -3.98
CA PRO A 283 -13.62 -7.42 -3.79
C PRO A 283 -12.93 -6.91 -2.53
N LEU A 284 -13.29 -5.73 -2.06
CA LEU A 284 -12.70 -5.09 -0.89
C LEU A 284 -13.74 -4.85 0.20
N ASP A 285 -13.31 -4.81 1.46
CA ASP A 285 -14.18 -4.43 2.59
C ASP A 285 -14.56 -2.94 2.46
N LEU A 286 -15.83 -2.62 2.61
CA LEU A 286 -16.36 -1.26 2.42
C LEU A 286 -15.91 -0.25 3.50
N ARG A 287 -15.25 -0.70 4.57
CA ARG A 287 -14.68 0.13 5.65
C ARG A 287 -13.17 0.16 5.64
N TYR A 288 -12.55 -0.97 5.33
CA TYR A 288 -11.11 -1.20 5.49
C TYR A 288 -10.37 -1.38 4.16
N GLY A 289 -11.10 -1.41 3.04
CA GLY A 289 -10.51 -1.72 1.74
C GLY A 289 -9.86 -3.11 1.73
N ALA A 290 -8.65 -3.20 1.22
CA ALA A 290 -7.84 -4.43 1.30
C ALA A 290 -7.35 -4.76 2.72
N GLY A 291 -7.46 -3.82 3.65
CA GLY A 291 -6.99 -3.94 5.04
C GLY A 291 -6.06 -2.81 5.47
N VAL A 292 -5.37 -3.01 6.58
CA VAL A 292 -4.38 -2.05 7.11
C VAL A 292 -3.08 -2.16 6.32
N LEU A 293 -2.56 -1.02 5.86
CA LEU A 293 -1.27 -0.92 5.18
C LEU A 293 -0.16 -1.70 5.90
N ASN A 294 0.62 -2.46 5.14
CA ASN A 294 1.85 -3.09 5.64
C ASN A 294 2.96 -3.01 4.57
N VAL A 295 3.80 -2.00 4.69
CA VAL A 295 4.87 -1.69 3.72
C VAL A 295 5.89 -2.83 3.61
N PHE A 296 6.19 -3.49 4.72
CA PHE A 296 7.12 -4.62 4.72
C PHE A 296 6.60 -5.80 3.90
N GLN A 297 5.32 -6.15 4.03
CA GLN A 297 4.72 -7.22 3.24
C GLN A 297 4.63 -6.84 1.76
N SER A 298 4.31 -5.59 1.43
CA SER A 298 4.32 -5.10 0.05
C SER A 298 5.72 -5.19 -0.56
N TYR A 299 6.76 -4.78 0.17
CA TYR A 299 8.15 -4.88 -0.26
C TYR A 299 8.61 -6.33 -0.44
N ARG A 300 8.22 -7.25 0.45
CA ARG A 300 8.54 -8.68 0.32
C ARG A 300 7.99 -9.27 -0.98
N GLN A 301 6.80 -8.89 -1.39
CA GLN A 301 6.21 -9.33 -2.65
C GLN A 301 6.95 -8.74 -3.86
N LEU A 302 7.28 -7.45 -3.82
CA LEU A 302 8.09 -6.80 -4.83
C LEU A 302 9.42 -7.53 -5.00
N ARG A 303 10.14 -7.78 -3.90
CA ARG A 303 11.46 -8.42 -3.89
C ARG A 303 11.44 -9.88 -4.32
N ALA A 304 10.32 -10.58 -4.13
CA ALA A 304 10.17 -11.97 -4.58
C ALA A 304 10.24 -12.11 -6.12
N GLY A 305 10.12 -11.00 -6.84
CA GLY A 305 10.32 -10.92 -8.26
C GLY A 305 9.07 -11.19 -9.09
N ARG A 306 9.20 -10.94 -10.38
CA ARG A 306 8.14 -11.17 -11.35
C ARG A 306 7.92 -12.66 -11.57
N GLN A 307 6.66 -13.07 -11.56
CA GLN A 307 6.19 -14.43 -11.79
C GLN A 307 5.23 -14.42 -13.00
N PRO A 308 5.71 -14.55 -14.23
CA PRO A 308 4.86 -14.47 -15.40
C PRO A 308 3.87 -15.63 -15.47
N SER A 309 2.74 -15.43 -16.15
CA SER A 309 1.78 -16.51 -16.40
C SER A 309 2.44 -17.66 -17.15
N ALA A 310 2.17 -18.90 -16.71
CA ALA A 310 2.67 -20.12 -17.35
C ALA A 310 2.08 -20.34 -18.74
N LEU A 311 0.83 -19.89 -18.95
CA LEU A 311 0.10 -20.06 -20.18
C LEU A 311 -0.82 -18.85 -20.41
N SER A 312 -0.99 -18.49 -21.68
CA SER A 312 -1.95 -17.47 -22.14
C SER A 312 -2.81 -18.09 -23.25
N GLU A 313 -4.11 -18.09 -23.03
CA GLU A 313 -5.07 -18.68 -23.95
C GLU A 313 -6.09 -17.66 -24.46
N SER A 314 -6.59 -17.89 -25.67
CA SER A 314 -7.80 -17.29 -26.21
C SER A 314 -8.80 -18.41 -26.45
N ILE A 315 -9.90 -18.37 -25.72
CA ILE A 315 -10.95 -19.40 -25.80
C ILE A 315 -12.19 -18.81 -26.47
N PRO A 316 -13.05 -19.64 -27.11
CA PRO A 316 -14.31 -19.13 -27.69
C PRO A 316 -15.16 -18.41 -26.63
N LEU A 317 -15.82 -17.34 -27.03
CA LEU A 317 -16.64 -16.52 -26.15
C LEU A 317 -17.63 -17.36 -25.31
N GLY A 318 -17.60 -17.18 -24.00
CA GLY A 318 -18.48 -17.88 -23.06
C GLY A 318 -18.18 -19.36 -22.86
N SER A 319 -17.05 -19.85 -23.37
CA SER A 319 -16.60 -21.22 -23.09
C SER A 319 -16.16 -21.38 -21.64
N PRO A 320 -16.28 -22.59 -21.05
CA PRO A 320 -15.66 -22.87 -19.76
C PRO A 320 -14.14 -22.65 -19.80
N HIS A 321 -13.60 -21.93 -18.83
CA HIS A 321 -12.16 -21.67 -18.69
C HIS A 321 -11.55 -22.55 -17.59
N LEU A 322 -11.76 -23.89 -17.70
CA LEU A 322 -11.21 -24.86 -16.77
C LEU A 322 -9.67 -24.89 -16.83
N PRO A 323 -8.99 -25.23 -15.71
CA PRO A 323 -7.54 -25.37 -15.72
C PRO A 323 -7.07 -26.37 -16.78
N PRO A 324 -6.14 -26.01 -17.68
CA PRO A 324 -5.45 -26.98 -18.51
C PRO A 324 -4.55 -27.86 -17.65
N PRO A 325 -4.02 -28.97 -18.18
CA PRO A 325 -3.00 -29.76 -17.50
C PRO A 325 -1.84 -28.86 -17.06
N ALA A 326 -1.41 -29.03 -15.80
CA ALA A 326 -0.35 -28.19 -15.25
C ALA A 326 0.94 -28.31 -16.06
N THR A 327 1.58 -27.18 -16.29
CA THR A 327 2.90 -27.10 -16.90
C THR A 327 3.99 -27.24 -15.84
N ASN A 328 5.27 -27.37 -16.25
CA ASN A 328 6.40 -27.31 -15.31
C ASN A 328 6.68 -25.90 -14.79
N ALA A 329 6.00 -24.88 -15.30
CA ALA A 329 6.15 -23.49 -14.88
C ALA A 329 5.26 -23.22 -13.66
N ILE A 330 5.72 -23.66 -12.49
CA ILE A 330 5.09 -23.40 -11.20
C ILE A 330 5.64 -22.07 -10.66
N ALA A 331 4.75 -21.12 -10.40
CA ALA A 331 5.11 -19.84 -9.83
C ALA A 331 5.60 -19.98 -8.39
N SER A 332 6.46 -19.07 -7.96
CA SER A 332 6.84 -18.93 -6.56
C SER A 332 5.60 -18.64 -5.69
N ARG A 333 5.68 -18.93 -4.41
CA ARG A 333 4.58 -18.68 -3.45
C ARG A 333 4.25 -17.20 -3.24
N ARG A 334 5.14 -16.31 -3.63
CA ARG A 334 5.03 -14.88 -3.49
C ARG A 334 5.61 -14.21 -4.72
N GLY A 335 5.03 -13.10 -5.11
CA GLY A 335 5.52 -12.32 -6.23
C GLY A 335 4.45 -11.46 -6.85
N TRP A 336 4.76 -11.01 -8.04
CA TRP A 336 3.91 -10.14 -8.83
C TRP A 336 4.07 -10.44 -10.32
N ASP A 337 3.11 -10.00 -11.13
CA ASP A 337 3.24 -9.95 -12.59
C ASP A 337 2.66 -8.63 -13.11
N PHE A 338 3.17 -8.21 -14.27
CA PHE A 338 2.66 -7.08 -15.02
C PHE A 338 2.55 -7.50 -16.48
N ALA A 339 1.33 -7.65 -16.98
CA ALA A 339 1.08 -8.27 -18.26
C ALA A 339 -0.14 -7.67 -18.98
N THR A 340 -0.26 -7.95 -20.26
CA THR A 340 -1.42 -7.57 -21.08
C THR A 340 -2.22 -8.80 -21.44
N ILE A 341 -3.54 -8.71 -21.30
CA ILE A 341 -4.51 -9.73 -21.71
C ILE A 341 -5.42 -9.20 -22.81
N THR A 342 -5.81 -10.06 -23.74
CA THR A 342 -6.64 -9.69 -24.88
C THR A 342 -7.91 -10.53 -24.94
N SER A 343 -9.01 -9.92 -25.41
CA SER A 343 -10.25 -10.61 -25.78
C SER A 343 -10.86 -9.96 -27.01
N THR A 344 -11.67 -10.68 -27.75
CA THR A 344 -12.37 -10.17 -28.94
C THR A 344 -13.88 -10.38 -28.80
N LEU A 345 -14.68 -9.94 -29.76
CA LEU A 345 -16.13 -10.20 -29.75
C LEU A 345 -16.50 -11.69 -29.92
N THR A 346 -15.52 -12.52 -30.22
CA THR A 346 -15.69 -13.98 -30.43
C THR A 346 -14.86 -14.82 -29.47
N SER A 347 -14.04 -14.19 -28.64
CA SER A 347 -13.15 -14.91 -27.70
C SER A 347 -12.94 -14.20 -26.39
N ASP A 348 -12.82 -14.97 -25.34
CA ASP A 348 -12.32 -14.56 -24.02
C ASP A 348 -10.82 -14.78 -23.93
N GLY A 349 -10.14 -14.02 -23.05
CA GLY A 349 -8.73 -14.19 -22.74
C GLY A 349 -8.54 -14.79 -21.36
N VAL A 350 -7.57 -15.71 -21.23
CA VAL A 350 -7.21 -16.31 -19.93
C VAL A 350 -5.70 -16.33 -19.76
N ARG A 351 -5.23 -15.99 -18.57
CA ARG A 351 -3.84 -16.13 -18.12
C ARG A 351 -3.80 -17.08 -16.94
N HIS A 352 -2.90 -18.06 -16.96
CA HIS A 352 -2.82 -19.15 -16.00
C HIS A 352 -1.53 -19.06 -15.17
N TYR A 353 -1.68 -19.08 -13.84
CA TYR A 353 -0.59 -19.13 -12.88
C TYR A 353 -0.75 -20.37 -12.01
N PHE A 354 0.17 -21.31 -12.12
CA PHE A 354 0.11 -22.56 -11.34
C PHE A 354 0.93 -22.46 -10.08
N PHE A 355 0.36 -22.93 -8.98
CA PHE A 355 0.98 -22.94 -7.65
C PHE A 355 0.89 -24.32 -7.02
N ASN A 356 1.99 -24.79 -6.46
CA ASN A 356 2.02 -26.01 -5.67
C ASN A 356 2.10 -25.65 -4.18
N VAL A 357 0.99 -25.83 -3.47
CA VAL A 357 0.91 -25.66 -2.01
C VAL A 357 1.36 -26.96 -1.37
N ILE A 358 2.59 -26.95 -0.85
CA ILE A 358 3.22 -28.09 -0.19
C ILE A 358 3.21 -27.92 1.33
N GLY A 359 3.30 -29.02 2.06
CA GLY A 359 3.33 -29.08 3.53
C GLY A 359 2.17 -29.87 4.11
N ALA A 360 2.05 -29.88 5.43
CA ALA A 360 1.00 -30.62 6.15
C ALA A 360 -0.17 -29.73 6.60
N THR A 361 -0.05 -28.41 6.45
CA THR A 361 -1.03 -27.42 6.93
C THR A 361 -1.55 -26.55 5.81
N ASN A 362 -2.74 -25.98 6.02
CA ASN A 362 -3.30 -25.01 5.11
C ASN A 362 -2.44 -23.74 5.05
N ARG A 363 -2.43 -23.10 3.87
CA ARG A 363 -1.81 -21.79 3.67
C ARG A 363 -2.86 -20.74 3.33
N SER A 364 -2.71 -19.54 3.87
CA SER A 364 -3.49 -18.40 3.42
C SER A 364 -2.99 -17.93 2.07
N LEU A 365 -3.90 -17.69 1.13
CA LEU A 365 -3.61 -16.98 -0.12
C LEU A 365 -4.24 -15.59 -0.05
N THR A 366 -3.48 -14.58 -0.44
CA THR A 366 -4.00 -13.28 -0.87
C THR A 366 -3.55 -13.05 -2.30
N ALA A 367 -4.47 -12.70 -3.20
CA ALA A 367 -4.19 -12.35 -4.58
C ALA A 367 -4.97 -11.09 -4.97
N THR A 368 -4.30 -10.11 -5.57
CA THR A 368 -4.89 -8.82 -5.96
C THR A 368 -4.56 -8.52 -7.42
N LEU A 369 -5.58 -8.32 -8.22
CA LEU A 369 -5.52 -7.87 -9.60
C LEU A 369 -5.93 -6.39 -9.67
N VAL A 370 -5.18 -5.58 -10.42
CA VAL A 370 -5.46 -4.15 -10.62
C VAL A 370 -5.27 -3.79 -12.10
N TRP A 371 -6.22 -3.06 -12.63
CA TRP A 371 -6.11 -2.44 -13.97
C TRP A 371 -6.64 -1.02 -13.96
N ASN A 372 -6.44 -0.28 -15.04
CA ASN A 372 -6.83 1.12 -15.10
C ASN A 372 -8.11 1.32 -15.93
N ARG A 373 -8.91 2.33 -15.60
CA ARG A 373 -9.71 2.99 -16.61
C ARG A 373 -8.73 3.62 -17.61
N GLN A 374 -8.79 3.18 -18.87
CA GLN A 374 -7.86 3.64 -19.89
C GLN A 374 -8.11 5.11 -20.24
N GLN A 375 -7.06 5.83 -20.60
CA GLN A 375 -7.08 7.30 -20.79
C GLN A 375 -8.24 7.83 -21.66
N SER A 376 -8.60 7.11 -22.72
CA SER A 376 -9.64 7.53 -23.68
C SER A 376 -11.02 6.94 -23.39
N GLN A 377 -11.16 6.13 -22.31
CA GLN A 377 -12.39 5.35 -22.09
C GLN A 377 -13.27 5.97 -21.01
N MET A 378 -14.59 5.81 -21.18
CA MET A 378 -15.59 6.22 -20.20
C MET A 378 -15.88 5.13 -19.16
N SER A 379 -15.60 3.89 -19.53
CA SER A 379 -15.81 2.68 -18.72
C SER A 379 -14.51 1.89 -18.59
N ILE A 380 -14.51 0.87 -17.75
CA ILE A 380 -13.41 -0.08 -17.58
C ILE A 380 -13.68 -1.37 -18.36
N ASN A 381 -12.63 -2.10 -18.73
CA ASN A 381 -12.77 -3.52 -19.09
C ASN A 381 -13.13 -4.32 -17.82
N ASP A 382 -13.89 -5.38 -17.98
CA ASP A 382 -14.21 -6.32 -16.91
C ASP A 382 -13.15 -7.44 -16.90
N LEU A 383 -12.34 -7.46 -15.84
CA LEU A 383 -11.36 -8.51 -15.56
C LEU A 383 -11.72 -9.20 -14.26
N ASP A 384 -11.60 -10.51 -14.27
CA ASP A 384 -11.96 -11.37 -13.15
C ASP A 384 -10.75 -12.18 -12.65
N LEU A 385 -10.78 -12.56 -11.37
CA LEU A 385 -9.89 -13.56 -10.77
C LEU A 385 -10.67 -14.83 -10.44
N PHE A 386 -10.10 -15.98 -10.86
CA PHE A 386 -10.60 -17.31 -10.49
C PHE A 386 -9.47 -18.16 -9.92
N LEU A 387 -9.76 -18.94 -8.91
CA LEU A 387 -8.84 -19.90 -8.32
C LEU A 387 -9.45 -21.30 -8.36
N TYR A 388 -8.81 -22.18 -9.09
CA TYR A 388 -9.20 -23.59 -9.24
C TYR A 388 -8.21 -24.53 -8.57
N ARG A 389 -8.69 -25.65 -8.07
CA ARG A 389 -7.87 -26.81 -7.76
C ARG A 389 -7.72 -27.66 -9.02
N VAL A 390 -6.47 -27.89 -9.44
CA VAL A 390 -6.19 -28.51 -10.77
C VAL A 390 -6.67 -29.96 -10.90
N PRO A 391 -6.49 -30.86 -9.90
CA PRO A 391 -6.82 -32.27 -10.10
C PRO A 391 -8.28 -32.58 -10.40
N ASP A 392 -9.19 -31.76 -9.93
CA ASP A 392 -10.64 -31.97 -10.05
C ASP A 392 -11.40 -30.78 -10.65
N ASN A 393 -10.68 -29.75 -11.09
CA ASN A 393 -11.24 -28.51 -11.65
C ASN A 393 -12.24 -27.81 -10.72
N ALA A 394 -12.13 -28.01 -9.40
CA ALA A 394 -13.01 -27.39 -8.44
C ALA A 394 -12.70 -25.90 -8.33
N LEU A 395 -13.69 -25.03 -8.54
CA LEU A 395 -13.60 -23.59 -8.23
C LEU A 395 -13.52 -23.42 -6.71
N ILE A 396 -12.42 -22.87 -6.23
CA ILE A 396 -12.16 -22.66 -4.80
C ILE A 396 -12.55 -21.26 -4.35
N ALA A 397 -12.22 -20.26 -5.17
CA ALA A 397 -12.55 -18.87 -4.90
C ALA A 397 -12.64 -18.10 -6.22
N SER A 398 -13.38 -17.00 -6.22
CA SER A 398 -13.41 -16.04 -7.31
C SER A 398 -13.61 -14.62 -6.79
N SER A 399 -13.24 -13.64 -7.60
CA SER A 399 -13.53 -12.24 -7.43
C SER A 399 -13.87 -11.70 -8.81
N THR A 400 -15.12 -11.22 -8.99
CA THR A 400 -15.74 -11.01 -10.32
C THR A 400 -16.66 -9.80 -10.30
N SER A 401 -16.18 -8.67 -9.78
CA SER A 401 -16.92 -7.43 -9.74
C SER A 401 -17.01 -6.79 -11.12
N VAL A 402 -18.21 -6.45 -11.56
CA VAL A 402 -18.44 -5.81 -12.86
C VAL A 402 -18.27 -4.28 -12.83
N VAL A 403 -17.99 -3.71 -11.66
CA VAL A 403 -17.88 -2.26 -11.49
C VAL A 403 -16.52 -1.81 -10.94
N ASP A 404 -15.76 -2.71 -10.33
CA ASP A 404 -14.44 -2.42 -9.78
C ASP A 404 -13.33 -2.62 -10.81
N ASN A 405 -12.20 -1.92 -10.62
CA ASN A 405 -10.94 -2.15 -11.35
C ASN A 405 -9.89 -2.82 -10.44
N VAL A 406 -10.36 -3.49 -9.44
CA VAL A 406 -9.61 -4.31 -8.49
C VAL A 406 -10.36 -5.61 -8.27
N GLU A 407 -9.67 -6.75 -8.36
CA GLU A 407 -10.17 -8.03 -7.86
C GLU A 407 -9.26 -8.55 -6.75
N HIS A 408 -9.87 -9.16 -5.73
CA HIS A 408 -9.14 -9.53 -4.52
C HIS A 408 -9.66 -10.83 -3.92
N ILE A 409 -8.82 -11.85 -3.92
CA ILE A 409 -9.11 -13.15 -3.30
C ILE A 409 -8.33 -13.29 -2.00
N VAL A 410 -9.02 -13.66 -0.93
CA VAL A 410 -8.42 -14.09 0.35
C VAL A 410 -9.05 -15.42 0.73
N THR A 411 -8.23 -16.46 0.84
CA THR A 411 -8.72 -17.83 1.16
C THR A 411 -7.65 -18.66 1.83
N ASN A 412 -8.05 -19.77 2.47
CA ASN A 412 -7.15 -20.77 3.04
C ASN A 412 -7.17 -22.03 2.17
N LEU A 413 -6.00 -22.49 1.78
CA LEU A 413 -5.81 -23.59 0.85
C LEU A 413 -5.13 -24.79 1.52
N PRO A 414 -5.72 -25.98 1.48
CA PRO A 414 -5.01 -27.21 1.81
C PRO A 414 -3.85 -27.47 0.82
N PRO A 415 -2.90 -28.35 1.15
CA PRO A 415 -1.88 -28.79 0.21
C PRO A 415 -2.50 -29.29 -1.09
N GLY A 416 -1.92 -28.90 -2.22
CA GLY A 416 -2.43 -29.26 -3.54
C GLY A 416 -1.90 -28.37 -4.65
N LEU A 417 -2.27 -28.69 -5.88
CA LEU A 417 -1.94 -27.92 -7.07
C LEU A 417 -3.12 -27.02 -7.44
N TYR A 418 -2.84 -25.74 -7.63
CA TYR A 418 -3.84 -24.70 -7.89
C TYR A 418 -3.50 -23.93 -9.16
N ASN A 419 -4.54 -23.41 -9.81
CA ASN A 419 -4.46 -22.52 -10.94
C ASN A 419 -5.20 -21.22 -10.61
N LEU A 420 -4.45 -20.14 -10.46
CA LEU A 420 -5.00 -18.78 -10.40
C LEU A 420 -5.10 -18.27 -11.83
N GLN A 421 -6.27 -17.75 -12.19
CA GLN A 421 -6.53 -17.23 -13.53
C GLN A 421 -6.88 -15.76 -13.49
N VAL A 422 -6.27 -14.97 -14.39
CA VAL A 422 -6.77 -13.67 -14.81
C VAL A 422 -7.59 -13.89 -16.06
N PHE A 423 -8.84 -13.51 -16.00
CA PHE A 423 -9.81 -13.66 -17.09
C PHE A 423 -10.24 -12.31 -17.62
N LYS A 424 -10.40 -12.18 -18.94
CA LYS A 424 -10.96 -11.00 -19.59
C LYS A 424 -12.06 -11.43 -20.54
N SER A 425 -13.29 -11.00 -20.26
CA SER A 425 -14.43 -11.31 -21.13
C SER A 425 -14.36 -10.56 -22.45
N GLY A 426 -14.75 -11.23 -23.52
CA GLY A 426 -14.98 -10.65 -24.85
C GLY A 426 -16.41 -10.14 -25.06
N ALA A 427 -17.33 -10.39 -24.12
CA ALA A 427 -18.74 -10.00 -24.24
C ALA A 427 -18.90 -8.48 -24.40
N PRO A 428 -19.80 -7.99 -25.28
CA PRO A 428 -19.94 -6.57 -25.59
C PRO A 428 -20.15 -5.65 -24.37
N MET A 429 -20.85 -6.12 -23.34
CA MET A 429 -21.14 -5.33 -22.13
C MET A 429 -19.97 -5.31 -21.13
N LYS A 430 -18.98 -6.18 -21.31
CA LYS A 430 -17.84 -6.37 -20.42
C LYS A 430 -16.51 -5.91 -21.03
N ARG A 431 -16.45 -5.83 -22.36
CA ARG A 431 -15.27 -5.47 -23.13
C ARG A 431 -15.37 -4.04 -23.65
N VAL A 432 -14.56 -3.14 -23.11
CA VAL A 432 -14.41 -1.75 -23.59
C VAL A 432 -13.38 -1.69 -24.72
N THR A 433 -12.24 -2.36 -24.52
CA THR A 433 -11.15 -2.45 -25.52
C THR A 433 -10.70 -3.89 -25.68
N THR A 434 -10.00 -4.17 -26.80
CA THR A 434 -9.46 -5.51 -27.10
C THR A 434 -8.42 -5.94 -26.09
N SER A 435 -7.54 -5.04 -25.65
CA SER A 435 -6.47 -5.36 -24.72
C SER A 435 -6.57 -4.55 -23.43
N GLU A 436 -6.15 -5.16 -22.32
CA GLU A 436 -6.02 -4.51 -21.03
C GLU A 436 -4.69 -4.91 -20.39
N THR A 437 -3.98 -3.93 -19.84
CA THR A 437 -2.78 -4.18 -19.07
C THR A 437 -3.12 -4.16 -17.58
N TYR A 438 -2.69 -5.18 -16.88
CA TYR A 438 -2.96 -5.38 -15.46
C TYR A 438 -1.68 -5.61 -14.66
N ALA A 439 -1.76 -5.37 -13.37
CA ALA A 439 -0.82 -5.86 -12.37
C ALA A 439 -1.51 -6.91 -11.49
N LEU A 440 -0.80 -7.98 -11.19
CA LEU A 440 -1.20 -9.03 -10.26
C LEU A 440 -0.15 -9.12 -9.16
N ALA A 441 -0.57 -9.08 -7.90
CA ALA A 441 0.28 -9.41 -6.75
C ALA A 441 -0.33 -10.57 -5.99
N PHE A 442 0.50 -11.47 -5.44
CA PHE A 442 0.02 -12.61 -4.66
C PHE A 442 1.02 -13.02 -3.58
N ASP A 443 0.49 -13.56 -2.49
CA ASP A 443 1.27 -14.11 -1.39
C ASP A 443 0.53 -15.31 -0.78
N PHE A 444 1.21 -16.46 -0.78
CA PHE A 444 0.82 -17.61 0.03
C PHE A 444 1.55 -17.46 1.36
N GLY A 445 0.84 -17.01 2.37
CA GLY A 445 1.36 -16.81 3.71
C GLY A 445 2.05 -18.05 4.29
N PRO A 446 2.83 -17.89 5.35
CA PRO A 446 3.51 -19.01 5.98
C PRO A 446 2.51 -20.04 6.49
N SER A 447 2.90 -21.33 6.47
CA SER A 447 2.09 -22.41 7.02
C SER A 447 1.89 -22.26 8.54
N GLN A 448 2.83 -21.58 9.20
CA GLN A 448 2.78 -21.25 10.63
C GLN A 448 3.64 -20.01 10.92
N ALA A 449 3.22 -19.21 11.90
CA ALA A 449 4.08 -18.16 12.43
C ALA A 449 5.33 -18.76 13.10
N PRO A 450 6.49 -18.07 13.10
CA PRO A 450 7.65 -18.54 13.83
C PRO A 450 7.36 -18.57 15.34
N VAL A 451 7.62 -19.71 15.97
CA VAL A 451 7.38 -19.92 17.40
C VAL A 451 8.64 -20.46 18.05
N PHE A 452 9.05 -19.84 19.17
CA PHE A 452 10.09 -20.39 20.02
C PHE A 452 9.51 -21.48 20.91
N GLY A 453 10.15 -22.64 20.89
CA GLY A 453 9.86 -23.75 21.80
C GLY A 453 10.30 -23.47 23.24
N PRO A 454 10.06 -24.43 24.13
CA PRO A 454 10.56 -24.34 25.50
C PRO A 454 12.07 -24.11 25.54
N ALA A 455 12.49 -23.31 26.48
CA ALA A 455 13.89 -22.99 26.67
C ALA A 455 14.48 -23.79 27.84
N THR A 456 15.72 -24.22 27.69
CA THR A 456 16.49 -24.90 28.75
C THR A 456 17.81 -24.19 28.97
N LEU A 457 18.31 -24.24 30.21
CA LEU A 457 19.63 -23.74 30.55
C LEU A 457 20.58 -24.93 30.76
N VAL A 458 21.60 -25.04 29.90
CA VAL A 458 22.57 -26.12 29.93
C VAL A 458 23.97 -25.54 29.85
N ALA A 459 24.83 -25.82 30.83
CA ALA A 459 26.22 -25.37 30.84
C ALA A 459 26.41 -23.86 30.59
N GLY A 460 25.52 -23.01 31.13
CA GLY A 460 25.57 -21.56 30.92
C GLY A 460 25.07 -21.09 29.52
N GLN A 461 24.48 -21.99 28.76
CA GLN A 461 23.83 -21.67 27.49
C GLN A 461 22.30 -21.76 27.61
N PHE A 462 21.60 -20.77 27.09
CA PHE A 462 20.18 -20.78 26.83
C PHE A 462 19.94 -21.50 25.51
N ILE A 463 19.27 -22.64 25.55
CA ILE A 463 18.99 -23.47 24.38
C ILE A 463 17.48 -23.48 24.13
N THR A 464 17.08 -23.14 22.90
CA THR A 464 15.70 -23.25 22.42
C THR A 464 15.69 -23.64 20.96
N GLN A 465 14.51 -23.96 20.43
CA GLN A 465 14.31 -24.23 19.03
C GLN A 465 13.27 -23.25 18.47
N LEU A 466 13.58 -22.62 17.34
CA LEU A 466 12.59 -21.91 16.53
C LEU A 466 11.92 -22.93 15.57
N SER A 467 10.61 -22.98 15.60
CA SER A 467 9.78 -23.67 14.59
C SER A 467 9.16 -22.61 13.69
N GLY A 468 9.29 -22.76 12.37
CA GLY A 468 8.80 -21.80 11.39
C GLY A 468 8.70 -22.43 10.00
N GLU A 469 8.62 -21.63 8.99
CA GLU A 469 8.53 -22.07 7.60
C GLU A 469 9.79 -22.86 7.18
N PRO A 470 9.70 -24.01 6.49
CA PRO A 470 10.85 -24.75 6.00
C PRO A 470 11.74 -23.94 5.07
N ASN A 471 13.06 -24.06 5.26
CA ASN A 471 14.09 -23.36 4.46
C ASN A 471 13.96 -21.84 4.42
N GLN A 472 13.27 -21.26 5.39
CA GLN A 472 13.08 -19.81 5.52
C GLN A 472 14.15 -19.21 6.41
N SER A 473 14.73 -18.08 5.97
CA SER A 473 15.69 -17.30 6.76
C SER A 473 14.98 -16.40 7.77
N TYR A 474 15.54 -16.36 8.98
CA TYR A 474 15.04 -15.53 10.07
C TYR A 474 16.14 -14.68 10.67
N LEU A 475 15.78 -13.45 11.02
CA LEU A 475 16.54 -12.56 11.88
C LEU A 475 16.08 -12.78 13.32
N ILE A 476 16.97 -13.28 14.18
CA ILE A 476 16.68 -13.46 15.60
C ILE A 476 17.22 -12.25 16.36
N GLN A 477 16.34 -11.62 17.11
CA GLN A 477 16.68 -10.45 17.91
C GLN A 477 16.41 -10.70 19.38
N ALA A 478 17.21 -10.06 20.22
CA ALA A 478 17.04 -10.07 21.67
C ALA A 478 16.85 -8.65 22.21
N SER A 479 16.06 -8.55 23.28
CA SER A 479 15.85 -7.31 24.03
C SER A 479 15.85 -7.57 25.53
N PRO A 480 16.47 -6.71 26.35
CA PRO A 480 16.36 -6.80 27.80
C PRO A 480 15.02 -6.27 28.35
N ALA A 481 14.32 -5.41 27.59
CA ALA A 481 13.18 -4.64 28.08
C ALA A 481 12.04 -4.45 27.07
N LEU A 482 12.02 -5.20 25.95
CA LEU A 482 11.04 -5.09 24.84
C LEU A 482 11.06 -3.75 24.08
N SER A 483 11.88 -2.80 24.49
CA SER A 483 11.95 -1.45 23.89
C SER A 483 13.06 -1.29 22.85
N THR A 484 14.19 -1.98 23.03
CA THR A 484 15.33 -1.97 22.10
C THR A 484 15.69 -3.39 21.71
N TRP A 485 15.84 -3.65 20.42
CA TRP A 485 16.11 -4.98 19.88
C TRP A 485 17.46 -5.02 19.17
N ALA A 486 18.31 -5.94 19.56
CA ALA A 486 19.59 -6.19 18.88
C ALA A 486 19.54 -7.53 18.14
N THR A 487 20.01 -7.53 16.90
CA THR A 487 20.19 -8.76 16.14
C THR A 487 21.30 -9.60 16.74
N ILE A 488 20.99 -10.85 17.07
CA ILE A 488 21.94 -11.79 17.69
C ILE A 488 22.27 -12.97 16.77
N LEU A 489 21.41 -13.29 15.82
CA LEU A 489 21.59 -14.39 14.87
C LEU A 489 20.78 -14.14 13.60
N THR A 490 21.35 -14.47 12.45
CA THR A 490 20.63 -14.61 11.17
C THR A 490 20.91 -16.02 10.66
N ASN A 491 19.85 -16.83 10.50
CA ASN A 491 20.00 -18.18 10.01
C ASN A 491 18.68 -18.71 9.42
N SER A 492 18.75 -19.82 8.71
CA SER A 492 17.59 -20.46 8.08
C SER A 492 17.14 -21.69 8.84
N THR A 493 15.84 -21.94 8.84
CA THR A 493 15.27 -23.21 9.28
C THR A 493 15.69 -24.35 8.36
N SER A 494 15.70 -25.55 8.88
CA SER A 494 15.88 -26.78 8.12
C SER A 494 14.70 -27.05 7.17
N SER A 495 14.82 -28.08 6.34
CA SER A 495 13.69 -28.59 5.53
C SER A 495 12.49 -29.08 6.37
N ALA A 496 12.72 -29.34 7.67
CA ALA A 496 11.65 -29.65 8.64
C ALA A 496 11.06 -28.40 9.31
N GLY A 497 11.50 -27.19 8.93
CA GLY A 497 11.02 -25.93 9.51
C GLY A 497 11.58 -25.62 10.90
N THR A 498 12.74 -26.20 11.29
CA THR A 498 13.31 -26.02 12.62
C THR A 498 14.70 -25.37 12.57
N LEU A 499 15.01 -24.52 13.58
CA LEU A 499 16.31 -23.91 13.78
C LEU A 499 16.67 -24.00 15.26
N ALA A 500 17.76 -24.72 15.57
CA ALA A 500 18.32 -24.76 16.92
C ALA A 500 19.03 -23.44 17.25
N ILE A 501 18.77 -22.89 18.43
CA ILE A 501 19.33 -21.64 18.90
C ILE A 501 20.03 -21.90 20.25
N SER A 502 21.30 -21.53 20.33
CA SER A 502 22.09 -21.59 21.55
C SER A 502 22.74 -20.22 21.81
N LEU A 503 22.47 -19.62 22.95
CA LEU A 503 22.93 -18.28 23.32
C LEU A 503 23.54 -18.27 24.73
N PRO A 504 24.59 -17.48 25.01
CA PRO A 504 25.08 -17.31 26.36
C PRO A 504 23.96 -16.80 27.28
N ALA A 505 23.81 -17.42 28.45
CA ALA A 505 22.80 -17.05 29.43
C ALA A 505 23.28 -15.83 30.24
N THR A 506 23.15 -14.65 29.67
CA THR A 506 23.54 -13.37 30.30
C THR A 506 22.31 -12.50 30.52
N GLY A 507 21.78 -12.46 31.75
CA GLY A 507 20.61 -11.64 32.12
C GLY A 507 19.27 -12.12 31.52
N THR A 508 18.20 -11.40 31.82
CA THR A 508 16.86 -11.63 31.28
C THR A 508 16.81 -11.09 29.84
N ARG A 509 16.25 -11.89 28.93
CA ARG A 509 16.10 -11.49 27.52
C ARG A 509 14.76 -11.93 26.98
N PHE A 510 14.17 -11.06 26.18
CA PHE A 510 13.05 -11.39 25.28
C PHE A 510 13.62 -11.71 23.90
N LEU A 511 13.06 -12.68 23.21
CA LEU A 511 13.45 -13.05 21.86
C LEU A 511 12.30 -12.80 20.90
N ARG A 512 12.62 -12.35 19.68
CA ARG A 512 11.71 -12.36 18.56
C ARG A 512 12.40 -12.86 17.30
N ALA A 513 11.62 -13.48 16.40
CA ALA A 513 12.06 -13.89 15.08
C ALA A 513 11.34 -13.06 14.03
N LEU A 514 12.08 -12.49 13.10
CA LEU A 514 11.55 -11.77 11.95
C LEU A 514 11.92 -12.56 10.70
N GLU A 515 10.92 -12.93 9.91
CA GLU A 515 11.14 -13.62 8.63
C GLU A 515 11.81 -12.65 7.65
N LEU A 516 12.94 -13.08 7.06
CA LEU A 516 13.65 -12.32 6.04
C LEU A 516 12.84 -12.25 4.74
N PRO A 517 12.90 -11.12 4.02
CA PRO A 517 12.26 -10.96 2.73
C PRO A 517 12.70 -11.97 1.69
#